data_5067ea96426d2da811d003de2f271249
#
_entry.id   5067ea96426d2da811d003de2f271249
#
_cell.length_a   1.000
_cell.length_b   1.000
_cell.length_c   1.000
_cell.angle_alpha   90.00
_cell.angle_beta   90.00
_cell.angle_gamma   90.00
#
_symmetry.space_group_name_H-M   'P 1'
#
loop_
_entity.id
_entity.type
_entity.pdbx_description
1 polymer ?
#
loop_
_entity_poly.entity_id
_entity_poly.type
_entity_poly.pdbx_seq_one_letter_code
_entity_poly.pdbx_strand_id
1 'polypeptide(L)'
;MKKAQYIILFAALMALSANALKAQYLLGSDSAFNAGKPMTGHLWGYAFGDYYFKSHADALNRGGSNQYSGIPKDRNAFQFRRIYLGYDFNFNQKFSSELLLAAEDNSPAGNPPASATASGDELLNNKLSFYIKLADIRWKNIWKGTDLIIGQQATPAFPYLSEKIWNYRSVERTISDIRRTPSFDMGAGLQGTFDPITKNYGYNLLVANGTQAKPASNSYRWFYGDIWAKFFNQKIIIDLYADYNRLNWTSAWHHSRQMLKGFVAYNTAPLTIGAEGFLNNLKQDVFATKNSGGTDTLNNVSKGLSMYIHGDIIKNKLRFFARYDIYSPTNKVNNNVYNKYVLNTGNYSDNSYVSVATSSAAAVATGDETYKQSFITAGLDFTPAKNVHFMPNIWYNHYATQLSSDLNNTINGALASKAKGDYDLVYRVTFYFIFGK
;
A
#
# COMPACT_ATOMS: atom_id res chain seq x y z
N MET A 1 -13.75 31.74 13.70
CA MET A 1 -12.30 31.70 13.40
C MET A 1 -11.90 30.57 12.42
N LYS A 2 -12.41 29.35 12.49
CA LYS A 2 -12.00 28.24 11.58
C LYS A 2 -12.41 28.41 10.11
N LYS A 3 -13.55 29.06 9.81
CA LYS A 3 -13.97 29.34 8.41
C LYS A 3 -13.06 30.38 7.72
N ALA A 4 -12.47 31.30 8.47
CA ALA A 4 -11.56 32.31 7.92
C ALA A 4 -10.22 31.70 7.45
N GLN A 5 -9.73 30.66 8.10
CA GLN A 5 -8.48 30.00 7.72
C GLN A 5 -8.58 29.25 6.38
N TYR A 6 -9.73 28.64 6.09
CA TYR A 6 -9.96 28.01 4.78
C TYR A 6 -10.13 29.02 3.65
N ILE A 7 -10.73 30.18 3.95
CA ILE A 7 -10.86 31.30 2.99
C ILE A 7 -9.47 31.90 2.69
N ILE A 8 -8.60 32.00 3.68
CA ILE A 8 -7.23 32.52 3.51
C ILE A 8 -6.37 31.53 2.71
N LEU A 9 -6.50 30.22 2.95
CA LEU A 9 -5.78 29.20 2.18
C LEU A 9 -6.29 29.17 0.73
N PHE A 10 -7.59 29.28 0.53
CA PHE A 10 -8.20 29.34 -0.81
C PHE A 10 -7.84 30.66 -1.52
N ALA A 11 -7.84 31.78 -0.81
CA ALA A 11 -7.38 33.06 -1.34
C ALA A 11 -5.87 33.09 -1.64
N ALA A 12 -5.05 32.42 -0.86
CA ALA A 12 -3.62 32.26 -1.16
C ALA A 12 -3.38 31.37 -2.38
N LEU A 13 -4.16 30.28 -2.54
CA LEU A 13 -4.16 29.48 -3.78
C LEU A 13 -4.66 30.31 -4.99
N MET A 14 -5.68 31.14 -4.81
CA MET A 14 -6.19 32.02 -5.85
C MET A 14 -5.26 33.18 -6.16
N ALA A 15 -4.53 33.71 -5.17
CA ALA A 15 -3.52 34.76 -5.39
C ALA A 15 -2.27 34.21 -6.10
N LEU A 16 -1.91 32.94 -5.87
CA LEU A 16 -0.94 32.21 -6.69
C LEU A 16 -1.44 32.00 -8.12
N SER A 17 -2.76 31.88 -8.31
CA SER A 17 -3.39 31.77 -9.62
C SER A 17 -3.50 33.11 -10.38
N ALA A 18 -3.43 34.25 -9.69
CA ALA A 18 -3.49 35.57 -10.35
C ALA A 18 -2.24 35.86 -11.22
N ASN A 19 -1.08 35.28 -10.87
CA ASN A 19 0.06 35.27 -11.77
C ASN A 19 -0.06 34.17 -12.88
N ALA A 20 -0.88 33.15 -12.66
CA ALA A 20 -1.20 32.14 -13.66
C ALA A 20 -2.27 32.66 -14.68
N LEU A 21 -3.13 33.61 -14.27
CA LEU A 21 -4.05 34.28 -15.21
C LEU A 21 -3.31 35.13 -16.27
N LYS A 22 -2.16 35.72 -15.93
CA LYS A 22 -1.27 36.29 -16.95
C LYS A 22 -0.69 35.23 -17.89
N ALA A 23 -0.47 34.01 -17.41
CA ALA A 23 -0.04 32.88 -18.24
C ALA A 23 -1.19 32.37 -19.13
N GLN A 24 -2.43 32.45 -18.69
CA GLN A 24 -3.61 32.09 -19.48
C GLN A 24 -3.86 33.07 -20.65
N TYR A 25 -3.53 34.35 -20.47
CA TYR A 25 -3.58 35.33 -21.58
C TYR A 25 -2.41 35.17 -22.58
N LEU A 26 -1.34 34.49 -22.17
CA LEU A 26 -0.24 34.07 -23.05
C LEU A 26 -0.50 32.71 -23.74
N LEU A 27 -1.61 32.06 -23.46
CA LEU A 27 -2.14 30.89 -24.17
C LEU A 27 -2.85 31.34 -25.48
N GLY A 28 -2.14 32.17 -26.24
CA GLY A 28 -2.53 32.45 -27.61
C GLY A 28 -2.44 31.16 -28.41
N SER A 29 -3.55 30.78 -28.99
CA SER A 29 -3.81 29.66 -29.90
C SER A 29 -2.97 28.38 -29.70
N ASP A 30 -3.61 27.22 -29.67
CA ASP A 30 -2.98 25.89 -29.58
C ASP A 30 -1.76 25.71 -30.51
N SER A 31 -1.71 26.45 -31.61
CA SER A 31 -0.61 26.44 -32.59
C SER A 31 0.72 26.97 -32.01
N ALA A 32 0.70 27.97 -31.13
CA ALA A 32 1.95 28.50 -30.53
C ALA A 32 2.50 27.57 -29.42
N PHE A 33 1.64 26.79 -28.77
CA PHE A 33 2.04 25.83 -27.73
C PHE A 33 2.64 24.54 -28.31
N ASN A 34 2.18 24.15 -29.48
CA ASN A 34 2.62 22.92 -30.19
C ASN A 34 3.65 23.17 -31.26
N ALA A 35 4.06 24.43 -31.46
CA ALA A 35 5.08 24.76 -32.47
C ALA A 35 6.41 24.06 -32.11
N GLY A 36 6.61 22.89 -32.68
CA GLY A 36 7.91 22.21 -32.72
C GLY A 36 8.03 20.85 -32.05
N LYS A 37 7.03 20.34 -31.29
CA LYS A 37 7.07 18.96 -30.80
C LYS A 37 5.70 18.28 -30.93
N PRO A 38 5.63 17.17 -31.68
CA PRO A 38 4.38 16.40 -31.78
C PRO A 38 3.94 15.88 -30.45
N MET A 39 2.63 15.77 -30.25
CA MET A 39 2.07 15.00 -29.14
C MET A 39 2.59 13.57 -29.19
N THR A 40 3.04 13.04 -28.08
CA THR A 40 3.62 11.69 -28.01
C THR A 40 2.90 10.87 -26.99
N GLY A 41 2.57 9.64 -27.37
CA GLY A 41 2.01 8.63 -26.46
C GLY A 41 2.93 7.43 -26.39
N HIS A 42 2.91 6.77 -25.22
CA HIS A 42 3.69 5.58 -24.96
C HIS A 42 2.84 4.55 -24.24
N LEU A 43 2.57 3.44 -24.93
CA LEU A 43 1.88 2.28 -24.34
C LEU A 43 2.90 1.37 -23.67
N TRP A 44 2.64 1.00 -22.43
CA TRP A 44 3.48 0.09 -21.67
C TRP A 44 2.63 -0.82 -20.78
N GLY A 45 3.22 -1.86 -20.25
CA GLY A 45 2.55 -2.69 -19.30
C GLY A 45 3.44 -3.78 -18.73
N TYR A 46 2.89 -4.48 -17.78
CA TYR A 46 3.51 -5.66 -17.19
C TYR A 46 2.49 -6.58 -16.55
N ALA A 47 2.83 -7.85 -16.47
CA ALA A 47 2.00 -8.82 -15.81
C ALA A 47 2.85 -9.79 -15.00
N PHE A 48 2.29 -10.26 -13.89
CA PHE A 48 2.90 -11.31 -13.10
C PHE A 48 1.87 -12.22 -12.43
N GLY A 49 2.31 -13.43 -12.22
CA GLY A 49 1.53 -14.48 -11.59
C GLY A 49 2.44 -15.57 -11.06
N ASP A 50 1.85 -16.64 -10.57
CA ASP A 50 2.56 -17.76 -9.98
C ASP A 50 1.98 -19.10 -10.41
N TYR A 51 2.83 -20.13 -10.44
CA TYR A 51 2.43 -21.45 -9.99
C TYR A 51 2.82 -21.58 -8.52
N TYR A 52 1.89 -21.97 -7.66
CA TYR A 52 2.15 -22.14 -6.24
C TYR A 52 1.71 -23.51 -5.72
N PHE A 53 2.35 -23.93 -4.63
CA PHE A 53 1.98 -25.07 -3.80
C PHE A 53 2.01 -24.66 -2.33
N LYS A 54 0.87 -24.72 -1.64
CA LYS A 54 0.77 -24.44 -0.22
C LYS A 54 1.02 -25.69 0.60
N SER A 55 2.23 -25.83 1.15
CA SER A 55 2.63 -27.02 1.89
C SER A 55 2.17 -27.03 3.33
N HIS A 56 1.91 -25.84 3.92
CA HIS A 56 1.37 -25.69 5.26
C HIS A 56 0.39 -24.53 5.32
N ALA A 57 -0.71 -24.69 6.03
CA ALA A 57 -1.73 -23.67 6.27
C ALA A 57 -1.91 -23.45 7.78
N ASP A 58 -1.94 -22.19 8.19
CA ASP A 58 -2.29 -21.81 9.55
C ASP A 58 -3.66 -22.38 9.95
N ALA A 59 -3.73 -23.10 11.08
CA ALA A 59 -4.95 -23.77 11.55
C ALA A 59 -6.10 -22.79 11.87
N LEU A 60 -5.79 -21.53 12.17
CA LEU A 60 -6.77 -20.48 12.44
C LEU A 60 -7.03 -19.56 11.25
N ASN A 61 -6.41 -19.82 10.11
CA ASN A 61 -6.57 -19.03 8.90
C ASN A 61 -6.38 -17.51 9.10
N ARG A 62 -5.34 -17.14 9.85
CA ARG A 62 -4.98 -15.74 10.17
C ARG A 62 -4.33 -15.04 8.99
N GLY A 63 -4.17 -13.71 9.11
CA GLY A 63 -3.43 -12.90 8.13
C GLY A 63 -4.24 -12.54 6.88
N GLY A 64 -5.50 -12.16 7.04
CA GLY A 64 -6.44 -11.89 5.94
C GLY A 64 -5.98 -10.91 4.87
N SER A 65 -5.04 -10.01 5.18
CA SER A 65 -4.41 -9.13 4.19
C SER A 65 -3.24 -9.76 3.43
N ASN A 66 -2.79 -10.95 3.83
CA ASN A 66 -1.70 -11.66 3.18
C ASN A 66 -2.22 -12.47 2.01
N GLN A 67 -1.46 -12.50 0.94
CA GLN A 67 -1.86 -13.06 -0.35
C GLN A 67 -2.30 -14.54 -0.34
N TYR A 68 -1.72 -15.38 0.53
CA TYR A 68 -1.99 -16.82 0.59
C TYR A 68 -2.76 -17.24 1.85
N SER A 69 -3.26 -16.27 2.62
CA SER A 69 -4.16 -16.57 3.74
C SER A 69 -5.47 -17.17 3.21
N GLY A 70 -6.05 -18.06 3.98
CA GLY A 70 -7.31 -18.71 3.59
C GLY A 70 -7.20 -19.84 2.55
N ILE A 71 -6.05 -20.02 1.92
CA ILE A 71 -5.82 -21.14 1.00
C ILE A 71 -5.57 -22.41 1.82
N PRO A 72 -6.30 -23.52 1.58
CA PRO A 72 -6.07 -24.78 2.28
C PRO A 72 -4.68 -25.36 2.01
N LYS A 73 -4.19 -26.14 2.97
CA LYS A 73 -3.01 -27.00 2.79
C LYS A 73 -3.15 -27.90 1.57
N ASP A 74 -2.03 -28.22 0.92
CA ASP A 74 -1.89 -29.07 -0.27
C ASP A 74 -2.58 -28.53 -1.55
N ARG A 75 -3.06 -27.28 -1.49
CA ARG A 75 -3.60 -26.59 -2.67
C ARG A 75 -2.45 -26.11 -3.56
N ASN A 76 -2.63 -26.29 -4.88
CA ASN A 76 -1.75 -25.71 -5.90
C ASN A 76 -2.58 -25.15 -7.05
N ALA A 77 -2.06 -24.13 -7.72
CA ALA A 77 -2.70 -23.54 -8.89
C ALA A 77 -1.74 -22.63 -9.67
N PHE A 78 -2.13 -22.41 -10.93
CA PHE A 78 -1.64 -21.27 -11.71
C PHE A 78 -2.57 -20.09 -11.50
N GLN A 79 -2.00 -18.89 -11.33
CA GLN A 79 -2.79 -17.66 -11.22
C GLN A 79 -2.03 -16.46 -11.81
N PHE A 80 -2.77 -15.53 -12.45
CA PHE A 80 -2.30 -14.16 -12.59
C PHE A 80 -2.67 -13.41 -11.31
N ARG A 81 -1.70 -12.71 -10.74
CA ARG A 81 -1.98 -11.84 -9.59
C ARG A 81 -2.28 -10.42 -10.01
N ARG A 82 -1.58 -9.95 -11.04
CA ARG A 82 -1.77 -8.58 -11.53
C ARG A 82 -1.40 -8.47 -13.01
N ILE A 83 -2.18 -7.66 -13.71
CA ILE A 83 -1.91 -7.23 -15.07
C ILE A 83 -2.11 -5.72 -15.11
N TYR A 84 -1.12 -4.99 -15.61
CA TYR A 84 -1.18 -3.55 -15.75
C TYR A 84 -1.00 -3.15 -17.20
N LEU A 85 -1.83 -2.21 -17.65
CA LEU A 85 -1.74 -1.59 -18.97
C LEU A 85 -1.75 -0.07 -18.79
N GLY A 86 -0.61 0.57 -19.05
CA GLY A 86 -0.39 1.99 -18.88
C GLY A 86 -0.25 2.71 -20.22
N TYR A 87 -0.73 3.94 -20.26
CA TYR A 87 -0.55 4.85 -21.38
C TYR A 87 -0.13 6.22 -20.88
N ASP A 88 1.11 6.60 -21.20
CA ASP A 88 1.64 7.92 -20.92
C ASP A 88 1.44 8.81 -22.14
N PHE A 89 0.91 10.00 -21.93
CA PHE A 89 0.65 10.95 -23.01
C PHE A 89 1.23 12.33 -22.69
N ASN A 90 2.00 12.88 -23.61
CA ASN A 90 2.50 14.24 -23.54
C ASN A 90 1.71 15.12 -24.51
N PHE A 91 0.88 16.01 -23.97
CA PHE A 91 0.15 17.01 -24.74
C PHE A 91 1.11 18.04 -25.34
N ASN A 92 2.07 18.50 -24.52
CA ASN A 92 3.10 19.46 -24.85
C ASN A 92 4.24 19.43 -23.82
N GLN A 93 5.13 20.41 -23.84
CA GLN A 93 6.25 20.49 -22.90
C GLN A 93 5.81 20.68 -21.43
N LYS A 94 4.62 21.28 -21.22
CA LYS A 94 4.11 21.62 -19.88
C LYS A 94 3.10 20.62 -19.33
N PHE A 95 2.38 19.91 -20.19
CA PHE A 95 1.31 19.04 -19.76
C PHE A 95 1.53 17.60 -20.23
N SER A 96 1.30 16.66 -19.34
CA SER A 96 1.23 15.23 -19.61
C SER A 96 0.13 14.58 -18.79
N SER A 97 -0.22 13.36 -19.15
CA SER A 97 -1.23 12.55 -18.47
C SER A 97 -0.71 11.12 -18.36
N GLU A 98 -1.09 10.43 -17.30
CA GLU A 98 -0.93 8.98 -17.14
C GLU A 98 -2.30 8.34 -17.01
N LEU A 99 -2.54 7.28 -17.77
CA LEU A 99 -3.67 6.38 -17.60
C LEU A 99 -3.15 4.99 -17.30
N LEU A 100 -3.51 4.41 -16.17
CA LEU A 100 -3.16 3.05 -15.78
C LEU A 100 -4.39 2.23 -15.51
N LEU A 101 -4.60 1.19 -16.30
CA LEU A 101 -5.56 0.13 -16.06
C LEU A 101 -4.88 -0.99 -15.27
N ALA A 102 -5.57 -1.55 -14.30
CA ALA A 102 -5.10 -2.65 -13.48
C ALA A 102 -6.16 -3.75 -13.40
N ALA A 103 -5.74 -5.00 -13.56
CA ALA A 103 -6.48 -6.17 -13.14
C ALA A 103 -5.69 -6.80 -12.01
N GLU A 104 -6.24 -6.81 -10.82
CA GLU A 104 -5.58 -7.30 -9.61
C GLU A 104 -6.44 -8.39 -8.98
N ASP A 105 -5.85 -9.56 -8.76
CA ASP A 105 -6.46 -10.61 -7.95
C ASP A 105 -5.86 -10.56 -6.55
N ASN A 106 -6.64 -10.11 -5.60
CA ASN A 106 -6.31 -10.09 -4.17
C ASN A 106 -7.16 -11.10 -3.39
N SER A 107 -8.02 -11.86 -4.09
CA SER A 107 -8.86 -12.87 -3.45
C SER A 107 -8.02 -14.08 -3.04
N PRO A 108 -8.23 -14.65 -1.85
CA PRO A 108 -7.67 -15.95 -1.51
C PRO A 108 -8.16 -16.99 -2.52
N ALA A 109 -7.25 -17.71 -3.16
CA ALA A 109 -7.60 -18.74 -4.13
C ALA A 109 -8.53 -19.78 -3.49
N GLY A 110 -9.74 -19.89 -4.00
CA GLY A 110 -10.71 -20.90 -3.58
C GLY A 110 -11.96 -20.41 -2.85
N ASN A 111 -12.03 -19.14 -2.51
CA ASN A 111 -13.29 -18.51 -2.13
C ASN A 111 -13.77 -17.63 -3.27
N PRO A 112 -14.81 -18.04 -4.01
CA PRO A 112 -15.48 -17.08 -4.89
C PRO A 112 -16.01 -15.93 -4.03
N PRO A 113 -16.01 -14.69 -4.54
CA PRO A 113 -16.53 -13.56 -3.82
C PRO A 113 -17.97 -13.84 -3.36
N ALA A 114 -18.23 -13.63 -2.08
CA ALA A 114 -19.54 -13.91 -1.48
C ALA A 114 -20.64 -12.97 -1.99
N SER A 115 -20.32 -11.97 -2.80
CA SER A 115 -21.31 -11.05 -3.36
C SER A 115 -20.80 -10.40 -4.66
N ALA A 116 -21.71 -10.23 -5.62
CA ALA A 116 -21.50 -9.53 -6.89
C ALA A 116 -21.27 -8.00 -6.75
N THR A 117 -21.10 -7.49 -5.54
CA THR A 117 -20.83 -6.08 -5.23
C THR A 117 -19.37 -5.80 -4.95
N ALA A 118 -18.51 -6.77 -5.14
CA ALA A 118 -17.09 -6.63 -4.92
C ALA A 118 -16.45 -5.66 -5.90
N SER A 119 -15.55 -4.85 -5.37
CA SER A 119 -14.79 -3.86 -6.11
C SER A 119 -13.86 -4.53 -7.12
N GLY A 120 -13.42 -3.80 -8.15
CA GLY A 120 -12.66 -4.25 -9.32
C GLY A 120 -11.38 -5.08 -9.09
N ASP A 121 -11.13 -5.53 -7.87
CA ASP A 121 -10.04 -6.44 -7.50
C ASP A 121 -10.44 -7.92 -7.60
N GLU A 122 -11.67 -8.24 -8.03
CA GLU A 122 -12.23 -9.58 -7.98
C GLU A 122 -12.47 -10.17 -9.37
N LEU A 123 -12.44 -11.51 -9.40
CA LEU A 123 -12.81 -12.26 -10.59
C LEU A 123 -14.33 -12.19 -10.82
N LEU A 124 -14.78 -11.36 -11.74
CA LEU A 124 -16.18 -11.38 -12.16
C LEU A 124 -16.40 -12.58 -13.09
N ASN A 125 -17.27 -13.50 -12.70
CA ASN A 125 -17.54 -14.73 -13.45
C ASN A 125 -16.26 -15.51 -13.81
N ASN A 126 -15.30 -15.63 -12.87
CA ASN A 126 -13.99 -16.27 -13.06
C ASN A 126 -13.11 -15.58 -14.14
N LYS A 127 -13.32 -14.30 -14.40
CA LYS A 127 -12.51 -13.51 -15.34
C LYS A 127 -11.88 -12.33 -14.63
N LEU A 128 -10.61 -12.08 -14.93
CA LEU A 128 -9.96 -10.85 -14.50
C LEU A 128 -10.64 -9.63 -15.14
N SER A 129 -11.00 -8.65 -14.33
CA SER A 129 -11.57 -7.39 -14.80
C SER A 129 -10.58 -6.24 -14.58
N PHE A 130 -10.57 -5.27 -15.51
CA PHE A 130 -9.78 -4.07 -15.40
C PHE A 130 -10.54 -2.96 -14.71
N TYR A 131 -9.84 -2.21 -13.86
CA TYR A 131 -10.30 -0.95 -13.30
C TYR A 131 -9.27 0.15 -13.57
N ILE A 132 -9.69 1.41 -13.49
CA ILE A 132 -8.79 2.55 -13.62
C ILE A 132 -8.04 2.73 -12.30
N LYS A 133 -6.73 2.50 -12.32
CA LYS A 133 -5.86 2.67 -11.14
C LYS A 133 -5.31 4.08 -11.05
N LEU A 134 -4.81 4.62 -12.16
CA LEU A 134 -4.36 6.01 -12.25
C LEU A 134 -5.04 6.68 -13.44
N ALA A 135 -5.39 7.94 -13.28
CA ALA A 135 -5.87 8.84 -14.32
C ALA A 135 -5.64 10.26 -13.86
N ASP A 136 -4.58 10.89 -14.34
CA ASP A 136 -4.20 12.22 -13.90
C ASP A 136 -3.76 13.13 -15.05
N ILE A 137 -3.71 14.41 -14.74
CA ILE A 137 -3.04 15.43 -15.54
C ILE A 137 -1.92 16.04 -14.72
N ARG A 138 -0.75 16.13 -15.31
CA ARG A 138 0.45 16.69 -14.73
C ARG A 138 0.79 18.01 -15.42
N TRP A 139 0.83 19.09 -14.64
CA TRP A 139 1.37 20.38 -15.06
C TRP A 139 2.83 20.47 -14.59
N LYS A 140 3.74 20.34 -15.54
CA LYS A 140 5.18 20.29 -15.30
C LYS A 140 5.74 21.67 -15.02
N ASN A 141 6.63 21.75 -14.03
CA ASN A 141 7.35 22.95 -13.65
C ASN A 141 6.44 24.15 -13.42
N ILE A 142 5.39 24.02 -12.60
CA ILE A 142 4.57 25.16 -12.14
C ILE A 142 5.46 26.23 -11.50
N TRP A 143 6.53 25.77 -10.83
CA TRP A 143 7.76 26.50 -10.57
C TRP A 143 8.96 25.56 -10.77
N LYS A 144 10.16 26.10 -10.80
CA LYS A 144 11.37 25.34 -11.10
C LYS A 144 11.51 24.11 -10.22
N GLY A 145 11.48 22.94 -10.83
CA GLY A 145 11.67 21.66 -10.18
C GLY A 145 10.42 21.04 -9.54
N THR A 146 9.23 21.64 -9.71
CA THR A 146 7.99 21.13 -9.10
C THR A 146 6.86 21.03 -10.11
N ASP A 147 6.19 19.90 -10.09
CA ASP A 147 5.00 19.59 -10.88
C ASP A 147 3.74 19.60 -10.00
N LEU A 148 2.63 20.06 -10.55
CA LEU A 148 1.30 19.88 -10.00
C LEU A 148 0.61 18.71 -10.70
N ILE A 149 0.06 17.78 -9.94
CA ILE A 149 -0.69 16.64 -10.45
C ILE A 149 -2.12 16.71 -9.93
N ILE A 150 -3.09 16.57 -10.81
CA ILE A 150 -4.51 16.56 -10.46
C ILE A 150 -5.15 15.33 -11.05
N GLY A 151 -5.88 14.58 -10.24
CA GLY A 151 -6.56 13.35 -10.65
C GLY A 151 -6.31 12.21 -9.70
N GLN A 152 -6.61 11.00 -10.17
CA GLN A 152 -6.31 9.77 -9.47
C GLN A 152 -4.86 9.42 -9.69
N GLN A 153 -4.04 9.63 -8.67
CA GLN A 153 -2.59 9.55 -8.73
C GLN A 153 -2.02 8.65 -7.64
N ALA A 154 -0.77 8.22 -7.81
CA ALA A 154 -0.06 7.46 -6.80
C ALA A 154 0.13 8.31 -5.53
N THR A 155 0.06 7.67 -4.37
CA THR A 155 0.34 8.34 -3.09
C THR A 155 1.84 8.37 -2.81
N PRO A 156 2.33 9.29 -1.97
CA PRO A 156 3.72 9.32 -1.53
C PRO A 156 4.14 8.14 -0.65
N ALA A 157 3.20 7.32 -0.19
CA ALA A 157 3.44 6.34 0.86
C ALA A 157 4.54 5.31 0.56
N PHE A 158 4.56 4.76 -0.65
CA PHE A 158 5.56 3.78 -1.10
C PHE A 158 5.76 3.74 -2.62
N PRO A 159 4.76 4.04 -3.48
CA PRO A 159 4.88 3.86 -4.93
C PRO A 159 6.01 4.65 -5.58
N TYR A 160 6.32 5.83 -5.04
CA TYR A 160 7.33 6.68 -5.66
C TYR A 160 8.76 6.25 -5.38
N LEU A 161 9.04 5.67 -4.21
CA LEU A 161 10.40 5.38 -3.81
C LEU A 161 10.61 3.97 -3.27
N SER A 162 10.09 3.61 -2.09
CA SER A 162 10.45 2.36 -1.42
C SER A 162 10.07 1.12 -2.22
N GLU A 163 8.92 1.13 -2.91
CA GLU A 163 8.53 0.02 -3.78
C GLU A 163 9.44 -0.12 -5.01
N LYS A 164 9.85 1.01 -5.61
CA LYS A 164 10.76 0.98 -6.76
C LYS A 164 12.14 0.45 -6.39
N ILE A 165 12.61 0.74 -5.18
CA ILE A 165 13.89 0.25 -4.69
C ILE A 165 13.81 -1.22 -4.30
N TRP A 166 12.71 -1.66 -3.67
CA TRP A 166 12.45 -3.09 -3.44
C TRP A 166 12.42 -3.88 -4.75
N ASN A 167 11.81 -3.35 -5.80
CA ASN A 167 11.81 -3.87 -7.19
C ASN A 167 11.24 -5.30 -7.38
N TYR A 168 10.77 -5.95 -6.33
CA TYR A 168 10.19 -7.30 -6.35
C TYR A 168 8.72 -7.32 -5.93
N ARG A 169 7.95 -6.30 -6.35
CA ARG A 169 6.49 -6.28 -6.18
C ARG A 169 5.83 -7.52 -6.79
N SER A 170 6.42 -8.07 -7.84
CA SER A 170 5.99 -9.35 -8.44
C SER A 170 6.14 -10.53 -7.50
N VAL A 171 7.01 -10.46 -6.50
CA VAL A 171 7.15 -11.47 -5.43
C VAL A 171 6.23 -11.12 -4.28
N GLU A 172 6.38 -9.92 -3.69
CA GLU A 172 5.51 -9.44 -2.62
C GLU A 172 5.51 -7.91 -2.54
N ARG A 173 4.36 -7.34 -2.18
CA ARG A 173 4.18 -5.91 -1.93
C ARG A 173 5.07 -5.43 -0.78
N THR A 174 5.36 -4.13 -0.71
CA THR A 174 6.04 -3.57 0.48
C THR A 174 5.19 -3.78 1.73
N ILE A 175 5.79 -3.74 2.91
CA ILE A 175 5.05 -3.92 4.17
C ILE A 175 3.99 -2.83 4.37
N SER A 176 4.26 -1.59 3.96
CA SER A 176 3.28 -0.49 4.03
C SER A 176 2.11 -0.69 3.06
N ASP A 177 2.32 -1.27 1.87
CA ASP A 177 1.24 -1.66 0.96
C ASP A 177 0.39 -2.81 1.54
N ILE A 178 1.01 -3.85 2.09
CA ILE A 178 0.29 -4.97 2.74
C ILE A 178 -0.53 -4.47 3.92
N ARG A 179 -0.01 -3.50 4.70
CA ARG A 179 -0.66 -2.95 5.90
C ARG A 179 -1.47 -1.68 5.63
N ARG A 180 -1.78 -1.47 4.38
CA ARG A 180 -2.82 -0.62 3.81
C ARG A 180 -2.67 0.88 4.01
N THR A 181 -1.57 1.36 3.55
CA THR A 181 -1.55 2.71 3.04
C THR A 181 -2.07 2.66 1.60
N PRO A 182 -3.02 3.50 1.18
CA PRO A 182 -3.49 3.50 -0.20
C PRO A 182 -2.34 3.73 -1.17
N SER A 183 -2.28 2.91 -2.23
CA SER A 183 -1.27 3.07 -3.28
C SER A 183 -1.61 4.22 -4.23
N PHE A 184 -2.88 4.60 -4.30
CA PHE A 184 -3.38 5.70 -5.13
C PHE A 184 -4.61 6.35 -4.49
N ASP A 185 -4.86 7.62 -4.82
CA ASP A 185 -6.03 8.36 -4.35
C ASP A 185 -6.36 9.50 -5.31
N MET A 186 -7.61 9.96 -5.31
CA MET A 186 -8.09 11.08 -6.12
C MET A 186 -7.85 12.39 -5.38
N GLY A 187 -7.04 13.27 -5.97
CA GLY A 187 -6.71 14.54 -5.32
C GLY A 187 -5.84 15.47 -6.16
N ALA A 188 -5.20 16.41 -5.48
CA ALA A 188 -4.22 17.33 -6.04
C ALA A 188 -2.91 17.24 -5.25
N GLY A 189 -1.80 17.08 -5.94
CA GLY A 189 -0.49 16.88 -5.33
C GLY A 189 0.63 17.67 -5.98
N LEU A 190 1.67 17.91 -5.22
CA LEU A 190 2.91 18.51 -5.67
C LEU A 190 4.02 17.48 -5.61
N GLN A 191 4.77 17.33 -6.67
CA GLN A 191 5.99 16.54 -6.74
C GLN A 191 7.15 17.47 -7.08
N GLY A 192 8.14 17.54 -6.22
CA GLY A 192 9.20 18.51 -6.42
C GLY A 192 10.59 18.05 -5.98
N THR A 193 11.59 18.76 -6.50
CA THR A 193 12.96 18.67 -6.02
C THR A 193 13.45 20.06 -5.63
N PHE A 194 14.20 20.13 -4.51
CA PHE A 194 14.84 21.38 -4.07
C PHE A 194 16.08 21.70 -4.92
N ASP A 195 16.65 20.70 -5.57
CA ASP A 195 17.81 20.76 -6.45
C ASP A 195 17.50 20.17 -7.85
N PRO A 196 16.82 20.89 -8.73
CA PRO A 196 16.33 20.36 -10.01
C PRO A 196 17.42 19.83 -10.95
N ILE A 197 18.68 20.17 -10.72
CA ILE A 197 19.82 19.71 -11.53
C ILE A 197 20.27 18.33 -11.09
N THR A 198 20.57 18.13 -9.81
CA THR A 198 21.12 16.87 -9.29
C THR A 198 20.03 15.90 -8.80
N LYS A 199 18.85 16.44 -8.44
CA LYS A 199 17.70 15.68 -7.94
C LYS A 199 18.07 14.76 -6.76
N ASN A 200 18.82 15.32 -5.82
CA ASN A 200 19.23 14.58 -4.63
C ASN A 200 18.29 14.82 -3.45
N TYR A 201 17.48 15.87 -3.48
CA TYR A 201 16.55 16.22 -2.40
C TYR A 201 15.20 16.59 -2.97
N GLY A 202 14.15 16.09 -2.39
CA GLY A 202 12.82 16.41 -2.89
C GLY A 202 11.71 16.06 -1.92
N TYR A 203 10.49 16.23 -2.41
CA TYR A 203 9.27 16.05 -1.63
C TYR A 203 8.10 15.66 -2.53
N ASN A 204 7.11 15.03 -1.94
CA ASN A 204 5.80 14.82 -2.51
C ASN A 204 4.75 15.22 -1.47
N LEU A 205 3.74 15.97 -1.89
CA LEU A 205 2.59 16.35 -1.07
C LEU A 205 1.33 15.99 -1.83
N LEU A 206 0.32 15.46 -1.15
CA LEU A 206 -0.97 15.13 -1.76
C LEU A 206 -2.09 15.43 -0.77
N VAL A 207 -3.13 16.12 -1.25
CA VAL A 207 -4.42 16.27 -0.57
C VAL A 207 -5.45 15.53 -1.40
N ALA A 208 -6.07 14.52 -0.80
CA ALA A 208 -6.93 13.62 -1.55
C ALA A 208 -8.21 13.23 -0.78
N ASN A 209 -9.10 12.51 -1.46
CA ASN A 209 -10.40 12.13 -0.91
C ASN A 209 -10.30 11.09 0.22
N GLY A 210 -9.30 10.20 0.18
CA GLY A 210 -9.21 9.06 1.10
C GLY A 210 -10.16 7.90 0.75
N THR A 211 -10.75 7.94 -0.44
CA THR A 211 -11.72 6.97 -0.94
C THR A 211 -11.33 6.40 -2.31
N GLN A 212 -10.06 6.57 -2.69
CA GLN A 212 -9.53 6.21 -3.99
C GLN A 212 -10.31 6.92 -5.13
N ALA A 213 -10.85 6.18 -6.09
CA ALA A 213 -11.58 6.73 -7.24
C ALA A 213 -12.94 7.35 -6.90
N LYS A 214 -13.53 7.01 -5.75
CA LYS A 214 -14.87 7.47 -5.38
C LYS A 214 -14.81 8.87 -4.77
N PRO A 215 -15.82 9.72 -5.03
CA PRO A 215 -15.98 10.96 -4.28
C PRO A 215 -16.08 10.69 -2.78
N ALA A 216 -15.46 11.54 -1.97
CA ALA A 216 -15.56 11.41 -0.52
C ALA A 216 -17.01 11.64 -0.07
N SER A 217 -17.54 10.73 0.76
CA SER A 217 -18.87 10.84 1.37
C SER A 217 -18.91 11.79 2.58
N ASN A 218 -17.77 12.33 2.99
CA ASN A 218 -17.61 13.22 4.12
C ASN A 218 -16.80 14.48 3.74
N SER A 219 -16.70 15.43 4.68
CA SER A 219 -15.96 16.69 4.49
C SER A 219 -14.46 16.57 4.81
N TYR A 220 -13.97 15.39 5.12
CA TYR A 220 -12.57 15.19 5.50
C TYR A 220 -11.73 14.86 4.27
N ARG A 221 -10.45 15.23 4.35
CA ARG A 221 -9.47 14.93 3.32
C ARG A 221 -8.32 14.21 3.96
N TRP A 222 -7.66 13.40 3.17
CA TRP A 222 -6.43 12.75 3.54
C TRP A 222 -5.25 13.60 3.08
N PHE A 223 -4.34 13.86 3.99
CA PHE A 223 -3.11 14.60 3.74
C PHE A 223 -1.95 13.62 3.76
N TYR A 224 -1.17 13.60 2.71
CA TYR A 224 -0.01 12.75 2.55
C TYR A 224 1.20 13.63 2.28
N GLY A 225 2.36 13.22 2.79
CA GLY A 225 3.61 13.90 2.47
C GLY A 225 4.82 13.03 2.72
N ASP A 226 5.82 13.17 1.87
CA ASP A 226 7.15 12.66 2.10
C ASP A 226 8.21 13.74 1.82
N ILE A 227 9.38 13.54 2.40
CA ILE A 227 10.62 14.20 2.06
C ILE A 227 11.69 13.12 1.87
N TRP A 228 12.46 13.25 0.80
CA TRP A 228 13.48 12.27 0.49
C TRP A 228 14.82 12.92 0.17
N ALA A 229 15.91 12.18 0.43
CA ALA A 229 17.27 12.59 0.16
C ALA A 229 18.09 11.42 -0.39
N LYS A 230 19.04 11.74 -1.28
CA LYS A 230 19.98 10.80 -1.87
C LYS A 230 21.40 11.31 -1.68
N PHE A 231 22.28 10.47 -1.20
CA PHE A 231 23.66 10.79 -0.87
C PHE A 231 24.64 9.87 -1.61
N PHE A 232 25.92 10.26 -1.65
CA PHE A 232 27.01 9.46 -2.20
C PHE A 232 26.74 9.00 -3.64
N ASN A 233 26.47 9.94 -4.54
CA ASN A 233 26.08 9.68 -5.92
C ASN A 233 24.80 8.81 -6.00
N GLN A 234 23.80 9.13 -5.18
CA GLN A 234 22.50 8.48 -5.09
C GLN A 234 22.53 7.02 -4.62
N LYS A 235 23.64 6.56 -4.02
CA LYS A 235 23.75 5.20 -3.49
C LYS A 235 23.04 5.00 -2.17
N ILE A 236 22.98 6.03 -1.31
CA ILE A 236 22.18 6.02 -0.07
C ILE A 236 20.92 6.83 -0.31
N ILE A 237 19.78 6.24 -0.05
CA ILE A 237 18.46 6.86 -0.24
C ILE A 237 17.75 6.82 1.11
N ILE A 238 17.21 7.95 1.51
CA ILE A 238 16.40 8.11 2.73
C ILE A 238 15.06 8.72 2.33
N ASP A 239 13.97 8.22 2.91
CA ASP A 239 12.62 8.75 2.73
C ASP A 239 11.91 8.78 4.09
N LEU A 240 11.31 9.91 4.42
CA LEU A 240 10.49 10.12 5.60
C LEU A 240 9.09 10.52 5.16
N TYR A 241 8.11 9.73 5.54
CA TYR A 241 6.72 9.89 5.15
C TYR A 241 5.82 10.08 6.36
N ALA A 242 4.79 10.91 6.20
CA ALA A 242 3.69 11.06 7.14
C ALA A 242 2.36 11.21 6.41
N ASP A 243 1.29 10.71 7.02
CA ASP A 243 -0.07 11.00 6.60
C ASP A 243 -1.00 11.33 7.77
N TYR A 244 -2.12 11.95 7.45
CA TYR A 244 -3.18 12.20 8.41
C TYR A 244 -4.56 12.18 7.75
N ASN A 245 -5.47 11.40 8.33
CA ASN A 245 -6.87 11.34 7.92
C ASN A 245 -7.81 11.30 9.12
N ARG A 246 -8.93 12.02 9.01
CA ARG A 246 -10.09 11.84 9.89
C ARG A 246 -11.01 10.80 9.27
N LEU A 247 -11.33 9.75 10.01
CA LEU A 247 -12.21 8.68 9.53
C LEU A 247 -13.66 8.99 9.91
N ASN A 248 -13.92 9.23 11.19
CA ASN A 248 -15.20 9.67 11.72
C ASN A 248 -14.96 10.76 12.76
N TRP A 249 -15.77 11.81 12.73
CA TRP A 249 -15.60 12.93 13.63
C TRP A 249 -16.94 13.50 14.06
N THR A 250 -17.36 13.10 15.25
CA THR A 250 -18.58 13.57 15.91
C THR A 250 -18.22 14.24 17.24
N SER A 251 -19.18 14.77 17.97
CA SER A 251 -18.96 15.32 19.31
C SER A 251 -18.48 14.26 20.32
N ALA A 252 -18.88 13.00 20.12
CA ALA A 252 -18.56 11.88 21.02
C ALA A 252 -17.41 10.98 20.53
N TRP A 253 -17.07 11.05 19.24
CA TRP A 253 -16.10 10.14 18.64
C TRP A 253 -15.18 10.86 17.65
N HIS A 254 -13.89 10.89 17.95
CA HIS A 254 -12.86 11.56 17.16
C HIS A 254 -11.89 10.54 16.54
N HIS A 255 -12.41 9.69 15.66
CA HIS A 255 -11.65 8.63 15.01
C HIS A 255 -10.75 9.22 13.92
N SER A 256 -9.46 9.01 14.04
CA SER A 256 -8.47 9.49 13.06
C SER A 256 -7.29 8.54 12.94
N ARG A 257 -6.59 8.65 11.84
CA ARG A 257 -5.38 7.89 11.54
C ARG A 257 -4.21 8.82 11.26
N GLN A 258 -3.03 8.43 11.71
CA GLN A 258 -1.77 9.04 11.39
C GLN A 258 -0.71 7.97 11.21
N MET A 259 -0.09 7.91 10.06
CA MET A 259 1.05 7.02 9.80
C MET A 259 2.33 7.84 9.71
N LEU A 260 3.38 7.34 10.33
CA LEU A 260 4.75 7.81 10.19
C LEU A 260 5.58 6.65 9.65
N LYS A 261 6.35 6.88 8.60
CA LYS A 261 7.21 5.86 7.97
C LYS A 261 8.60 6.43 7.74
N GLY A 262 9.61 5.60 7.98
CA GLY A 262 10.98 5.83 7.58
C GLY A 262 11.45 4.72 6.63
N PHE A 263 12.20 5.11 5.62
CA PHE A 263 12.83 4.19 4.68
C PHE A 263 14.28 4.60 4.46
N VAL A 264 15.17 3.60 4.38
CA VAL A 264 16.57 3.79 4.02
C VAL A 264 17.03 2.65 3.13
N ALA A 265 17.83 2.96 2.12
CA ALA A 265 18.43 1.94 1.27
C ALA A 265 19.85 2.32 0.83
N TYR A 266 20.72 1.31 0.75
CA TYR A 266 21.89 1.31 -0.09
C TYR A 266 21.50 0.67 -1.42
N ASN A 267 21.59 1.43 -2.49
CA ASN A 267 21.11 1.01 -3.81
C ASN A 267 22.19 1.21 -4.87
N THR A 268 22.67 0.11 -5.41
CA THR A 268 23.64 0.07 -6.51
C THR A 268 23.22 -0.97 -7.54
N ALA A 269 23.78 -0.90 -8.74
CA ALA A 269 23.45 -1.87 -9.78
C ALA A 269 23.64 -3.34 -9.34
N PRO A 270 24.78 -3.75 -8.70
CA PRO A 270 24.97 -5.14 -8.32
C PRO A 270 24.30 -5.53 -7.00
N LEU A 271 23.96 -4.57 -6.10
CA LEU A 271 23.46 -4.88 -4.76
C LEU A 271 22.56 -3.77 -4.24
N THR A 272 21.43 -4.17 -3.69
CA THR A 272 20.54 -3.30 -2.93
C THR A 272 20.27 -3.91 -1.56
N ILE A 273 20.35 -3.08 -0.53
CA ILE A 273 19.95 -3.41 0.84
C ILE A 273 19.01 -2.30 1.29
N GLY A 274 17.84 -2.64 1.78
CA GLY A 274 16.85 -1.64 2.22
C GLY A 274 16.15 -2.03 3.52
N ALA A 275 15.69 -1.02 4.21
CA ALA A 275 14.85 -1.16 5.39
C ALA A 275 13.72 -0.12 5.36
N GLU A 276 12.52 -0.54 5.72
CA GLU A 276 11.32 0.28 5.86
C GLU A 276 10.66 0.00 7.21
N GLY A 277 10.36 1.04 7.97
CA GLY A 277 9.64 0.91 9.22
C GLY A 277 8.53 1.92 9.36
N PHE A 278 7.42 1.56 10.01
CA PHE A 278 6.31 2.47 10.23
C PHE A 278 5.64 2.32 11.60
N LEU A 279 5.01 3.41 12.03
CA LEU A 279 4.06 3.49 13.13
C LEU A 279 2.75 4.05 12.58
N ASN A 280 1.65 3.35 12.81
CA ASN A 280 0.31 3.77 12.43
C ASN A 280 -0.52 3.99 13.68
N ASN A 281 -0.73 5.25 14.04
CA ASN A 281 -1.51 5.67 15.20
C ASN A 281 -2.98 5.81 14.79
N LEU A 282 -3.82 4.97 15.35
CA LEU A 282 -5.27 4.96 15.14
C LEU A 282 -5.93 5.47 16.43
N LYS A 283 -6.40 6.72 16.38
CA LYS A 283 -7.02 7.35 17.53
C LYS A 283 -8.47 6.90 17.64
N GLN A 284 -8.86 6.45 18.86
CA GLN A 284 -10.20 5.94 19.15
C GLN A 284 -10.66 4.82 18.20
N ASP A 285 -9.77 3.89 17.91
CA ASP A 285 -9.98 2.81 16.93
C ASP A 285 -10.49 1.51 17.56
N VAL A 286 -10.38 1.35 18.86
CA VAL A 286 -10.79 0.15 19.59
C VAL A 286 -12.01 0.42 20.43
N PHE A 287 -13.10 -0.32 20.19
CA PHE A 287 -14.24 -0.35 21.11
C PHE A 287 -14.03 -1.45 22.14
N ALA A 288 -13.98 -1.08 23.42
CA ALA A 288 -13.72 -2.00 24.51
C ALA A 288 -14.85 -2.00 25.52
N THR A 289 -15.24 -3.18 26.01
CA THR A 289 -16.22 -3.35 27.09
C THR A 289 -15.49 -3.56 28.40
N LYS A 290 -15.80 -2.76 29.41
CA LYS A 290 -15.21 -2.84 30.74
C LYS A 290 -15.72 -4.06 31.51
N ASN A 291 -14.89 -4.64 32.38
CA ASN A 291 -15.29 -5.68 33.32
C ASN A 291 -16.37 -5.19 34.28
N SER A 292 -16.38 -3.89 34.58
CA SER A 292 -17.38 -3.22 35.46
C SER A 292 -18.66 -2.82 34.72
N GLY A 293 -18.78 -3.14 33.41
CA GLY A 293 -19.88 -2.68 32.56
C GLY A 293 -19.57 -1.34 31.89
N GLY A 294 -20.25 -1.08 30.75
CA GLY A 294 -20.02 0.07 29.90
C GLY A 294 -18.96 -0.13 28.83
N THR A 295 -18.83 0.83 27.91
CA THR A 295 -17.91 0.78 26.78
C THR A 295 -16.98 1.99 26.76
N ASP A 296 -15.75 1.78 26.28
CA ASP A 296 -14.77 2.83 26.02
C ASP A 296 -14.27 2.75 24.58
N THR A 297 -13.72 3.87 24.09
CA THR A 297 -12.95 3.89 22.86
C THR A 297 -11.47 4.10 23.17
N LEU A 298 -10.62 3.17 22.72
CA LEU A 298 -9.18 3.18 22.99
C LEU A 298 -8.40 3.50 21.72
N ASN A 299 -7.22 4.07 21.89
CA ASN A 299 -6.28 4.25 20.81
C ASN A 299 -5.59 2.91 20.49
N ASN A 300 -5.29 2.71 19.20
CA ASN A 300 -4.47 1.60 18.73
C ASN A 300 -3.21 2.11 18.04
N VAL A 301 -2.13 1.33 18.13
CA VAL A 301 -0.89 1.58 17.37
C VAL A 301 -0.46 0.28 16.73
N SER A 302 -0.48 0.25 15.40
CA SER A 302 0.17 -0.81 14.65
C SER A 302 1.55 -0.37 14.21
N LYS A 303 2.49 -1.34 14.10
CA LYS A 303 3.86 -1.07 13.70
C LYS A 303 4.44 -2.20 12.87
N GLY A 304 5.26 -1.84 11.91
CA GLY A 304 5.93 -2.77 11.02
C GLY A 304 7.37 -2.39 10.75
N LEU A 305 8.18 -3.41 10.49
CA LEU A 305 9.55 -3.28 10.02
C LEU A 305 9.78 -4.30 8.92
N SER A 306 10.35 -3.87 7.81
CA SER A 306 10.79 -4.70 6.71
C SER A 306 12.27 -4.48 6.44
N MET A 307 13.01 -5.54 6.23
CA MET A 307 14.42 -5.50 5.81
C MET A 307 14.59 -6.42 4.61
N TYR A 308 15.32 -5.97 3.62
CA TYR A 308 15.53 -6.77 2.42
C TYR A 308 16.90 -6.57 1.80
N ILE A 309 17.29 -7.56 1.03
CA ILE A 309 18.49 -7.56 0.21
C ILE A 309 18.18 -8.21 -1.14
N HIS A 310 18.71 -7.66 -2.20
CA HIS A 310 18.73 -8.31 -3.51
C HIS A 310 19.98 -7.90 -4.30
N GLY A 311 20.41 -8.77 -5.20
CA GLY A 311 21.63 -8.48 -5.95
C GLY A 311 21.89 -9.45 -7.09
N ASP A 312 22.93 -9.15 -7.87
CA ASP A 312 23.34 -9.97 -8.99
C ASP A 312 24.22 -11.14 -8.52
N ILE A 313 23.87 -12.35 -8.97
CA ILE A 313 24.77 -13.51 -8.95
C ILE A 313 25.50 -13.59 -10.29
N ILE A 314 24.73 -13.46 -11.37
CA ILE A 314 25.25 -13.37 -12.74
C ILE A 314 24.58 -12.15 -13.38
N LYS A 315 25.37 -11.15 -13.71
CA LYS A 315 24.89 -9.89 -14.28
C LYS A 315 23.93 -10.13 -15.44
N ASN A 316 22.75 -9.50 -15.38
CA ASN A 316 21.68 -9.58 -16.34
C ASN A 316 21.06 -10.97 -16.59
N LYS A 317 21.38 -11.97 -15.78
CA LYS A 317 20.86 -13.34 -15.98
C LYS A 317 20.28 -13.96 -14.72
N LEU A 318 20.95 -13.78 -13.58
CA LEU A 318 20.55 -14.41 -12.34
C LEU A 318 20.77 -13.46 -11.17
N ARG A 319 19.72 -13.20 -10.43
CA ARG A 319 19.73 -12.40 -9.20
C ARG A 319 19.22 -13.23 -8.03
N PHE A 320 19.52 -12.80 -6.83
CA PHE A 320 18.90 -13.30 -5.62
C PHE A 320 18.10 -12.19 -4.95
N PHE A 321 17.13 -12.57 -4.15
CA PHE A 321 16.42 -11.66 -3.24
C PHE A 321 16.05 -12.39 -1.96
N ALA A 322 16.02 -11.63 -0.87
CA ALA A 322 15.49 -12.07 0.43
C ALA A 322 14.89 -10.88 1.16
N ARG A 323 13.82 -11.12 1.91
CA ARG A 323 13.13 -10.12 2.72
C ARG A 323 12.59 -10.75 3.99
N TYR A 324 12.67 -9.97 5.08
CA TYR A 324 12.11 -10.30 6.38
C TYR A 324 11.27 -9.13 6.90
N ASP A 325 10.03 -9.41 7.29
CA ASP A 325 9.13 -8.42 7.89
C ASP A 325 8.70 -8.86 9.28
N ILE A 326 8.51 -7.88 10.15
CA ILE A 326 7.86 -8.04 11.45
C ILE A 326 6.70 -7.05 11.50
N TYR A 327 5.54 -7.54 11.91
CA TYR A 327 4.35 -6.73 12.06
C TYR A 327 3.66 -6.97 13.39
N SER A 328 3.27 -5.89 14.06
CA SER A 328 2.45 -5.90 15.28
C SER A 328 1.20 -5.05 15.03
N PRO A 329 0.02 -5.66 14.90
CA PRO A 329 -1.20 -4.97 14.47
C PRO A 329 -1.81 -4.09 15.55
N THR A 330 -1.54 -4.36 16.82
CA THR A 330 -2.21 -3.68 17.93
C THR A 330 -1.35 -3.54 19.16
N ASN A 331 -1.71 -2.56 20.00
CA ASN A 331 -1.28 -2.49 21.39
C ASN A 331 -1.98 -3.57 22.19
N LYS A 332 -1.34 -4.01 23.28
CA LYS A 332 -2.03 -4.85 24.27
C LYS A 332 -3.14 -4.05 24.94
N VAL A 333 -4.36 -4.56 24.87
CA VAL A 333 -5.47 -4.08 25.71
C VAL A 333 -5.33 -4.68 27.10
N ASN A 334 -5.61 -3.88 28.13
CA ASN A 334 -5.51 -4.35 29.51
C ASN A 334 -6.70 -5.24 29.88
N ASN A 335 -6.50 -6.55 29.90
CA ASN A 335 -7.54 -7.54 30.21
C ASN A 335 -8.07 -7.48 31.66
N ASN A 336 -7.34 -6.81 32.57
CA ASN A 336 -7.84 -6.57 33.94
C ASN A 336 -8.95 -5.51 33.98
N VAL A 337 -9.05 -4.69 32.92
CA VAL A 337 -10.04 -3.61 32.78
C VAL A 337 -11.12 -3.96 31.76
N TYR A 338 -10.74 -4.63 30.67
CA TYR A 338 -11.63 -4.92 29.55
C TYR A 338 -11.75 -6.42 29.30
N ASN A 339 -12.98 -6.92 29.16
CA ASN A 339 -13.27 -8.32 28.86
C ASN A 339 -13.57 -8.58 27.38
N LYS A 340 -13.84 -7.52 26.60
CA LYS A 340 -14.09 -7.60 25.17
C LYS A 340 -13.58 -6.33 24.50
N TYR A 341 -12.97 -6.47 23.33
CA TYR A 341 -12.65 -5.33 22.49
C TYR A 341 -12.76 -5.69 21.00
N VAL A 342 -13.03 -4.68 20.18
CA VAL A 342 -13.17 -4.77 18.73
C VAL A 342 -12.31 -3.68 18.13
N LEU A 343 -11.40 -4.06 17.25
CA LEU A 343 -10.63 -3.10 16.45
C LEU A 343 -11.53 -2.53 15.36
N ASN A 344 -11.68 -1.22 15.32
CA ASN A 344 -12.45 -0.55 14.30
C ASN A 344 -11.50 0.02 13.23
N THR A 345 -11.03 -0.81 12.35
CA THR A 345 -10.24 -0.38 11.19
C THR A 345 -11.10 0.25 10.09
N GLY A 346 -12.29 0.38 10.30
CA GLY A 346 -13.61 0.81 9.78
C GLY A 346 -13.75 1.47 8.45
N ASN A 347 -12.79 1.92 7.70
CA ASN A 347 -12.99 2.48 6.36
C ASN A 347 -11.86 2.16 5.39
N TYR A 348 -10.94 1.37 5.83
CA TYR A 348 -9.96 0.79 4.96
C TYR A 348 -10.52 -0.51 4.44
N SER A 349 -10.26 -0.81 3.20
CA SER A 349 -10.52 -2.08 2.54
C SER A 349 -9.94 -3.31 3.25
N ASP A 350 -9.33 -3.14 4.40
CA ASP A 350 -9.03 -4.11 5.41
C ASP A 350 -10.26 -4.35 6.27
N ASN A 351 -11.17 -5.15 5.76
CA ASN A 351 -12.34 -5.62 6.50
C ASN A 351 -11.98 -6.63 7.61
N SER A 352 -10.77 -6.65 8.08
CA SER A 352 -10.33 -7.46 9.20
C SER A 352 -10.78 -6.83 10.51
N TYR A 353 -12.07 -6.82 10.75
CA TYR A 353 -12.62 -6.64 12.08
C TYR A 353 -12.28 -7.85 12.92
N VAL A 354 -11.42 -7.66 13.88
CA VAL A 354 -11.21 -8.67 14.84
C VAL A 354 -12.04 -8.35 16.08
N SER A 355 -13.13 -9.06 16.19
CA SER A 355 -13.80 -9.20 17.47
C SER A 355 -13.02 -10.22 18.28
N VAL A 356 -12.17 -9.78 19.17
CA VAL A 356 -11.69 -10.64 20.25
C VAL A 356 -12.82 -10.73 21.29
N ALA A 357 -13.86 -11.46 20.91
CA ALA A 357 -14.88 -11.83 21.88
C ALA A 357 -14.35 -13.03 22.65
N THR A 358 -14.29 -12.92 23.96
CA THR A 358 -13.98 -14.00 24.88
C THR A 358 -14.96 -15.20 24.79
N SER A 359 -15.96 -15.13 23.93
CA SER A 359 -17.06 -16.09 23.94
C SER A 359 -17.37 -16.82 22.63
N SER A 360 -16.63 -16.64 21.53
CA SER A 360 -16.89 -17.45 20.33
C SER A 360 -15.64 -17.80 19.53
N ALA A 361 -15.41 -19.10 19.38
CA ALA A 361 -14.37 -19.64 18.49
C ALA A 361 -14.50 -19.18 17.02
N ALA A 362 -15.67 -18.73 16.59
CA ALA A 362 -15.93 -18.21 15.26
C ALA A 362 -15.27 -16.85 15.00
N ALA A 363 -15.05 -16.03 16.03
CA ALA A 363 -14.42 -14.72 15.89
C ALA A 363 -12.90 -14.80 15.62
N VAL A 364 -12.27 -15.89 16.02
CA VAL A 364 -10.84 -16.14 15.82
C VAL A 364 -10.56 -16.69 14.41
N ALA A 365 -11.57 -17.24 13.75
CA ALA A 365 -11.44 -17.91 12.45
C ALA A 365 -11.43 -16.96 11.25
N THR A 366 -11.73 -15.68 11.42
CA THR A 366 -11.88 -14.74 10.31
C THR A 366 -10.73 -13.74 10.26
N GLY A 367 -9.55 -14.18 9.82
CA GLY A 367 -8.49 -13.29 9.35
C GLY A 367 -7.99 -12.29 10.38
N ASP A 368 -7.68 -12.76 11.57
CA ASP A 368 -7.38 -11.91 12.69
C ASP A 368 -6.04 -11.19 12.59
N GLU A 369 -6.07 -9.88 12.49
CA GLU A 369 -4.88 -9.01 12.51
C GLU A 369 -4.40 -8.67 13.92
N THR A 370 -4.97 -9.20 14.98
CA THR A 370 -4.49 -8.98 16.35
C THR A 370 -3.17 -9.70 16.64
N TYR A 371 -2.76 -10.62 15.78
CA TYR A 371 -1.57 -11.42 16.00
C TYR A 371 -0.33 -10.78 15.39
N LYS A 372 0.76 -10.79 16.17
CA LYS A 372 2.07 -10.48 15.60
C LYS A 372 2.41 -11.46 14.51
N GLN A 373 2.98 -10.94 13.44
CA GLN A 373 3.37 -11.71 12.29
C GLN A 373 4.84 -11.47 11.97
N SER A 374 5.51 -12.52 11.51
CA SER A 374 6.80 -12.41 10.87
C SER A 374 6.76 -13.10 9.52
N PHE A 375 7.21 -12.40 8.51
CA PHE A 375 7.16 -12.83 7.13
C PHE A 375 8.56 -12.98 6.55
N ILE A 376 8.77 -14.06 5.79
CA ILE A 376 10.01 -14.29 5.05
C ILE A 376 9.66 -14.62 3.61
N THR A 377 10.35 -14.00 2.68
CA THR A 377 10.41 -14.47 1.29
C THR A 377 11.87 -14.45 0.81
N ALA A 378 12.26 -15.48 0.08
CA ALA A 378 13.58 -15.56 -0.52
C ALA A 378 13.50 -16.37 -1.81
N GLY A 379 14.36 -16.04 -2.78
CA GLY A 379 14.36 -16.73 -4.04
C GLY A 379 15.45 -16.25 -4.99
N LEU A 380 15.35 -16.77 -6.19
CA LEU A 380 16.18 -16.42 -7.33
C LEU A 380 15.33 -15.76 -8.41
N ASP A 381 15.93 -14.86 -9.16
CA ASP A 381 15.32 -14.22 -10.32
C ASP A 381 16.15 -14.58 -11.57
N PHE A 382 15.65 -15.51 -12.34
CA PHE A 382 16.24 -15.92 -13.60
C PHE A 382 15.62 -15.12 -14.75
N THR A 383 16.46 -14.43 -15.52
CA THR A 383 16.10 -13.56 -16.65
C THR A 383 16.60 -14.17 -17.94
N PRO A 384 15.86 -15.10 -18.59
CA PRO A 384 16.27 -15.76 -19.83
C PRO A 384 16.30 -14.80 -21.03
N ALA A 385 15.48 -13.77 -20.98
CA ALA A 385 15.43 -12.71 -21.99
C ALA A 385 15.13 -11.36 -21.29
N LYS A 386 15.49 -10.26 -21.91
CA LYS A 386 15.16 -8.92 -21.41
C LYS A 386 13.66 -8.85 -21.09
N ASN A 387 13.33 -8.34 -19.90
CA ASN A 387 11.95 -8.14 -19.44
C ASN A 387 11.13 -9.43 -19.22
N VAL A 388 11.76 -10.59 -19.15
CA VAL A 388 11.10 -11.87 -18.83
C VAL A 388 11.81 -12.51 -17.65
N HIS A 389 11.06 -12.80 -16.58
CA HIS A 389 11.59 -13.27 -15.31
C HIS A 389 10.85 -14.52 -14.85
N PHE A 390 11.62 -15.51 -14.36
CA PHE A 390 11.10 -16.66 -13.63
C PHE A 390 11.78 -16.72 -12.26
N MET A 391 10.96 -16.67 -11.23
CA MET A 391 11.44 -16.49 -9.86
C MET A 391 10.96 -17.64 -8.96
N PRO A 392 11.71 -18.77 -8.87
CA PRO A 392 11.47 -19.75 -7.83
C PRO A 392 11.71 -19.10 -6.45
N ASN A 393 10.73 -19.20 -5.56
CA ASN A 393 10.81 -18.57 -4.25
C ASN A 393 9.93 -19.26 -3.20
N ILE A 394 10.20 -18.95 -1.95
CA ILE A 394 9.39 -19.32 -0.79
C ILE A 394 8.63 -18.12 -0.27
N TRP A 395 7.44 -18.36 0.27
CA TRP A 395 6.62 -17.41 0.99
C TRP A 395 6.22 -18.05 2.32
N TYR A 396 6.70 -17.48 3.41
CA TYR A 396 6.50 -17.99 4.76
C TYR A 396 5.98 -16.88 5.65
N ASN A 397 4.86 -17.12 6.33
CA ASN A 397 4.30 -16.18 7.29
C ASN A 397 3.98 -16.90 8.59
N HIS A 398 4.62 -16.50 9.66
CA HIS A 398 4.45 -17.04 11.00
C HIS A 398 3.58 -16.13 11.85
N TYR A 399 2.65 -16.69 12.60
CA TYR A 399 1.71 -16.00 13.44
C TYR A 399 2.02 -16.27 14.92
N ALA A 400 2.50 -15.26 15.61
CA ALA A 400 2.72 -15.34 17.06
C ALA A 400 1.42 -15.00 17.79
N THR A 401 0.89 -15.95 18.52
CA THR A 401 -0.32 -15.74 19.32
C THR A 401 -0.10 -14.72 20.44
N GLN A 402 -0.94 -13.68 20.48
CA GLN A 402 -1.11 -12.80 21.63
C GLN A 402 -2.36 -13.19 22.41
N LEU A 403 -2.73 -14.46 22.40
CA LEU A 403 -3.92 -14.94 23.12
C LEU A 403 -3.87 -14.50 24.56
N SER A 404 -4.92 -13.78 24.99
CA SER A 404 -5.24 -13.67 26.41
C SER A 404 -5.51 -15.06 26.98
N SER A 405 -5.30 -15.24 28.28
CA SER A 405 -5.66 -16.47 28.98
C SER A 405 -7.09 -16.92 28.70
N ASP A 406 -8.00 -15.98 28.43
CA ASP A 406 -9.41 -16.22 28.21
C ASP A 406 -9.71 -16.80 26.83
N LEU A 407 -8.95 -16.42 25.80
CA LEU A 407 -9.06 -17.04 24.47
C LEU A 407 -8.53 -18.48 24.46
N ASN A 408 -7.51 -18.79 25.27
CA ASN A 408 -7.04 -20.15 25.48
C ASN A 408 -8.13 -21.08 26.07
N ASN A 409 -9.03 -20.54 26.88
CA ASN A 409 -10.14 -21.29 27.49
C ASN A 409 -11.33 -21.43 26.55
N THR A 410 -11.49 -20.56 25.57
CA THR A 410 -12.64 -20.52 24.65
C THR A 410 -12.40 -21.31 23.36
N ILE A 411 -11.16 -21.33 22.89
CA ILE A 411 -10.72 -22.19 21.81
C ILE A 411 -10.45 -23.57 22.41
N ASN A 412 -11.25 -24.58 22.05
CA ASN A 412 -11.04 -25.97 22.43
C ASN A 412 -9.54 -26.26 22.56
N GLY A 413 -9.05 -26.72 23.71
CA GLY A 413 -7.63 -26.78 24.05
C GLY A 413 -6.71 -27.42 23.01
N ALA A 414 -7.25 -28.31 22.15
CA ALA A 414 -6.55 -28.88 21.01
C ALA A 414 -6.29 -27.88 19.85
N LEU A 415 -7.18 -26.90 19.65
CA LEU A 415 -7.01 -25.83 18.64
C LEU A 415 -6.08 -24.73 19.14
N ALA A 416 -6.15 -24.39 20.43
CA ALA A 416 -5.28 -23.42 21.06
C ALA A 416 -3.81 -23.87 21.08
N SER A 417 -3.55 -25.16 21.33
CA SER A 417 -2.19 -25.72 21.28
C SER A 417 -1.63 -25.76 19.85
N LYS A 418 -2.48 -26.00 18.83
CA LYS A 418 -2.09 -25.98 17.41
C LYS A 418 -1.88 -24.56 16.87
N ALA A 419 -2.58 -23.57 17.39
CA ALA A 419 -2.53 -22.20 16.93
C ALA A 419 -1.34 -21.41 17.48
N LYS A 420 -0.71 -21.88 18.54
CA LYS A 420 0.43 -21.20 19.16
C LYS A 420 1.66 -21.36 18.26
N GLY A 421 2.04 -20.28 17.59
CA GLY A 421 3.20 -20.28 16.71
C GLY A 421 2.99 -20.98 15.36
N ASP A 422 1.77 -21.04 14.86
CA ASP A 422 1.46 -21.65 13.55
C ASP A 422 1.81 -20.73 12.38
N TYR A 423 1.84 -21.26 11.17
CA TYR A 423 2.37 -20.56 9.99
C TYR A 423 1.69 -20.98 8.68
N ASP A 424 1.88 -20.15 7.67
CA ASP A 424 1.64 -20.48 6.27
C ASP A 424 2.97 -20.68 5.56
N LEU A 425 3.08 -21.73 4.72
CA LEU A 425 4.26 -21.96 3.89
C LEU A 425 3.83 -22.29 2.45
N VAL A 426 4.35 -21.49 1.51
CA VAL A 426 4.08 -21.62 0.08
C VAL A 426 5.38 -21.68 -0.70
N TYR A 427 5.51 -22.69 -1.53
CA TYR A 427 6.52 -22.74 -2.58
C TYR A 427 5.91 -22.25 -3.88
N ARG A 428 6.62 -21.43 -4.62
CA ARG A 428 6.10 -20.89 -5.86
C ARG A 428 7.18 -20.60 -6.90
N VAL A 429 6.74 -20.56 -8.14
CA VAL A 429 7.50 -20.01 -9.25
C VAL A 429 6.71 -18.81 -9.76
N THR A 430 7.20 -17.60 -9.47
CA THR A 430 6.62 -16.37 -9.97
C THR A 430 7.12 -16.14 -11.39
N PHE A 431 6.23 -15.89 -12.33
CA PHE A 431 6.56 -15.40 -13.66
C PHE A 431 6.18 -13.91 -13.77
N TYR A 432 7.06 -13.13 -14.40
CA TYR A 432 6.90 -11.71 -14.57
C TYR A 432 7.42 -11.28 -15.94
N PHE A 433 6.65 -10.50 -16.66
CA PHE A 433 7.07 -9.94 -17.95
C PHE A 433 6.60 -8.51 -18.13
N ILE A 434 7.40 -7.73 -18.86
CA ILE A 434 7.21 -6.31 -19.10
C ILE A 434 7.19 -6.09 -20.63
N PHE A 435 6.28 -5.27 -21.09
CA PHE A 435 6.20 -4.87 -22.50
C PHE A 435 6.11 -3.35 -22.63
N GLY A 436 6.55 -2.83 -23.76
CA GLY A 436 6.54 -1.39 -24.03
C GLY A 436 7.58 -0.56 -23.27
N LYS A 437 8.57 -1.19 -22.63
CA LYS A 437 9.67 -0.50 -21.91
C LYS A 437 11.03 -0.87 -22.49
#